data_bae817c2d8d350c295e9c32c2eb1d636
#
_entry.id   bae817c2d8d350c295e9c32c2eb1d636
#
_cell.length_a   1.000
_cell.length_b   1.000
_cell.length_c   1.000
_cell.angle_alpha   90.00
_cell.angle_beta   90.00
_cell.angle_gamma   90.00
#
_symmetry.space_group_name_H-M   'P 1'
#
loop_
_entity.id
_entity.type
_entity.pdbx_description
1 polymer ?
#
loop_
_entity_poly.entity_id
_entity_poly.type
_entity_poly.pdbx_seq_one_letter_code
_entity_poly.pdbx_strand_id
1 'polypeptide(L)'
;MGSNLIKYFIYLIFLPFWYVQLLIPKNKSIWVFGAWYGERFSDNSMYLYKNIQDFCPEVRGIWITSNKEILVSNRKQGYETYMKWSLKGIWFCVKAKYIFVTSRKQDVNEFFINGAVIVNLWHGSPLKKIGADDKYSKVNSFFYSKIVKNIFPISYEFNYDFVTSNAAIFSDKMATSFKLNRSQVLETGCPRNDVFFSVTKDSYNAKLIEKFPNSTIVYYLPTFRNSAIPTNIFTQEDYDEDEL
;
A
#
# COMPACT_ATOMS: atom_id res chain seq x y z
N MET A 1 16.33 -16.58 -15.09
CA MET A 1 15.73 -16.17 -16.39
C MET A 1 14.28 -16.67 -16.56
N GLY A 2 13.94 -17.91 -16.20
CA GLY A 2 12.61 -18.49 -16.40
C GLY A 2 11.44 -17.78 -15.75
N SER A 3 11.59 -17.26 -14.52
CA SER A 3 10.49 -16.60 -13.78
C SER A 3 9.99 -15.30 -14.43
N ASN A 4 10.87 -14.56 -15.09
CA ASN A 4 10.49 -13.32 -15.78
C ASN A 4 9.70 -13.59 -17.07
N LEU A 5 10.04 -14.66 -17.80
CA LEU A 5 9.34 -15.04 -19.04
C LEU A 5 7.88 -15.44 -18.75
N ILE A 6 7.67 -16.24 -17.72
CA ILE A 6 6.33 -16.65 -17.28
C ILE A 6 5.49 -15.42 -16.90
N LYS A 7 6.08 -14.48 -16.17
CA LYS A 7 5.42 -13.24 -15.79
C LYS A 7 4.95 -12.42 -17.00
N TYR A 8 5.81 -12.21 -18.00
CA TYR A 8 5.44 -11.48 -19.21
C TYR A 8 4.40 -12.22 -20.05
N PHE A 9 4.44 -13.57 -20.08
CA PHE A 9 3.43 -14.38 -20.73
C PHE A 9 2.06 -14.21 -20.09
N ILE A 10 1.98 -14.20 -18.75
CA ILE A 10 0.75 -13.91 -18.02
C ILE A 10 0.24 -12.50 -18.35
N TYR A 11 1.09 -11.50 -18.37
CA TYR A 11 0.68 -10.14 -18.74
C TYR A 11 0.15 -10.06 -20.17
N LEU A 12 0.72 -10.80 -21.08
CA LEU A 12 0.25 -10.87 -22.48
C LEU A 12 -1.16 -11.46 -22.57
N ILE A 13 -1.44 -12.55 -21.81
CA ILE A 13 -2.77 -13.16 -21.76
C ILE A 13 -3.81 -12.17 -21.23
N PHE A 14 -3.47 -11.38 -20.20
CA PHE A 14 -4.40 -10.45 -19.58
C PHE A 14 -4.49 -9.10 -20.31
N LEU A 15 -3.63 -8.82 -21.28
CA LEU A 15 -3.59 -7.54 -22.01
C LEU A 15 -4.91 -7.20 -22.72
N PRO A 16 -5.59 -8.10 -23.45
CA PRO A 16 -6.89 -7.82 -24.05
C PRO A 16 -7.93 -7.43 -22.99
N PHE A 17 -7.98 -8.16 -21.88
CA PHE A 17 -8.91 -7.87 -20.76
C PHE A 17 -8.60 -6.51 -20.12
N TRP A 18 -7.33 -6.14 -20.05
CA TRP A 18 -6.91 -4.83 -19.57
C TRP A 18 -7.53 -3.70 -20.40
N TYR A 19 -7.47 -3.78 -21.72
CA TYR A 19 -8.02 -2.74 -22.59
C TYR A 19 -9.56 -2.73 -22.64
N VAL A 20 -10.19 -3.91 -22.62
CA VAL A 20 -11.67 -4.02 -22.60
C VAL A 20 -12.28 -3.31 -21.38
N GLN A 21 -11.58 -3.24 -20.26
CA GLN A 21 -12.05 -2.54 -19.07
C GLN A 21 -12.29 -1.05 -19.27
N LEU A 22 -11.65 -0.41 -20.26
CA LEU A 22 -11.88 0.99 -20.60
C LEU A 22 -13.30 1.25 -21.14
N LEU A 23 -13.95 0.20 -21.66
CA LEU A 23 -15.33 0.27 -22.15
C LEU A 23 -16.35 0.10 -21.02
N ILE A 24 -15.91 -0.30 -19.83
CA ILE A 24 -16.80 -0.56 -18.68
C ILE A 24 -16.94 0.72 -17.86
N PRO A 25 -18.17 1.27 -17.72
CA PRO A 25 -18.42 2.45 -16.90
C PRO A 25 -17.99 2.22 -15.44
N LYS A 26 -17.16 3.12 -14.92
CA LYS A 26 -16.71 3.09 -13.52
C LYS A 26 -17.78 3.72 -12.61
N ASN A 27 -17.93 3.17 -11.42
CA ASN A 27 -18.83 3.67 -10.40
C ASN A 27 -18.06 4.53 -9.39
N LYS A 28 -18.41 5.82 -9.26
CA LYS A 28 -17.76 6.78 -8.36
C LYS A 28 -17.95 6.44 -6.87
N SER A 29 -19.03 5.76 -6.53
CA SER A 29 -19.31 5.35 -5.14
C SER A 29 -18.60 4.05 -4.74
N ILE A 30 -17.95 3.35 -5.65
CA ILE A 30 -17.17 2.14 -5.33
C ILE A 30 -15.70 2.50 -5.24
N TRP A 31 -15.15 2.35 -4.03
CA TRP A 31 -13.73 2.55 -3.72
C TRP A 31 -13.12 1.23 -3.28
N VAL A 32 -12.03 0.84 -3.90
CA VAL A 32 -11.32 -0.41 -3.60
C VAL A 32 -10.02 -0.13 -2.88
N PHE A 33 -9.75 -0.92 -1.86
CA PHE A 33 -8.59 -0.79 -1.00
C PHE A 33 -7.80 -2.09 -0.92
N GLY A 34 -6.49 -1.97 -0.79
CA GLY A 34 -5.59 -3.08 -0.53
C GLY A 34 -4.27 -2.61 0.08
N ALA A 35 -3.54 -3.55 0.68
CA ALA A 35 -2.23 -3.27 1.24
C ALA A 35 -1.33 -4.50 1.15
N TRP A 36 -0.01 -4.26 1.02
CA TRP A 36 1.03 -5.28 1.13
C TRP A 36 0.73 -6.54 0.29
N TYR A 37 0.55 -6.36 -1.02
CA TYR A 37 0.25 -7.42 -2.00
C TYR A 37 -1.06 -8.18 -1.74
N GLY A 38 -1.94 -7.60 -0.91
CA GLY A 38 -3.17 -8.23 -0.44
C GLY A 38 -2.98 -9.14 0.78
N GLU A 39 -1.78 -9.20 1.34
CA GLU A 39 -1.43 -10.10 2.44
C GLU A 39 -1.68 -9.52 3.83
N ARG A 40 -2.00 -8.22 3.93
CA ARG A 40 -2.21 -7.56 5.24
C ARG A 40 -3.43 -6.65 5.19
N PHE A 41 -4.16 -6.60 6.31
CA PHE A 41 -5.15 -5.56 6.60
C PHE A 41 -4.49 -4.56 7.55
N SER A 42 -3.81 -3.57 6.99
CA SER A 42 -2.97 -2.65 7.76
C SER A 42 -2.64 -1.39 6.99
N ASP A 43 -1.88 -0.50 7.64
CA ASP A 43 -1.29 0.69 7.07
C ASP A 43 -2.31 1.75 6.60
N ASN A 44 -1.88 2.72 5.81
CA ASN A 44 -2.68 3.86 5.38
C ASN A 44 -3.99 3.46 4.71
N SER A 45 -3.96 2.42 3.86
CA SER A 45 -5.19 1.92 3.21
C SER A 45 -6.23 1.41 4.21
N MET A 46 -5.81 0.73 5.28
CA MET A 46 -6.74 0.24 6.31
C MET A 46 -7.39 1.38 7.08
N TYR A 47 -6.61 2.36 7.51
CA TYR A 47 -7.15 3.49 8.28
C TYR A 47 -8.10 4.33 7.44
N LEU A 48 -7.75 4.61 6.18
CA LEU A 48 -8.66 5.30 5.27
C LEU A 48 -9.94 4.48 5.03
N TYR A 49 -9.82 3.18 4.80
CA TYR A 49 -10.95 2.27 4.59
C TYR A 49 -11.91 2.24 5.78
N LYS A 50 -11.38 2.19 7.01
CA LYS A 50 -12.20 2.14 8.23
C LYS A 50 -12.98 3.43 8.46
N ASN A 51 -12.37 4.56 8.13
CA ASN A 51 -12.94 5.88 8.45
C ASN A 51 -13.70 6.49 7.28
N ILE A 52 -13.66 5.88 6.07
CA ILE A 52 -14.22 6.52 4.88
C ILE A 52 -15.71 6.77 4.97
N GLN A 53 -16.48 5.91 5.63
CA GLN A 53 -17.90 6.05 5.75
C GLN A 53 -18.31 7.20 6.68
N ASP A 54 -17.45 7.60 7.61
CA ASP A 54 -17.68 8.72 8.50
C ASP A 54 -17.59 10.06 7.74
N PHE A 55 -16.78 10.12 6.69
CA PHE A 55 -16.56 11.33 5.89
C PHE A 55 -17.36 11.30 4.57
N CYS A 56 -17.58 10.14 4.01
CA CYS A 56 -18.25 9.94 2.71
C CYS A 56 -19.23 8.76 2.79
N PRO A 57 -20.39 8.94 3.43
CA PRO A 57 -21.36 7.85 3.67
C PRO A 57 -21.93 7.23 2.38
N GLU A 58 -21.88 7.95 1.25
CA GLU A 58 -22.27 7.47 -0.07
C GLU A 58 -21.24 6.50 -0.69
N VAL A 59 -20.05 6.40 -0.11
CA VAL A 59 -18.98 5.54 -0.64
C VAL A 59 -19.11 4.13 -0.08
N ARG A 60 -19.08 3.16 -0.97
CA ARG A 60 -18.94 1.75 -0.63
C ARG A 60 -17.49 1.34 -0.69
N GLY A 61 -16.85 1.22 0.47
CA GLY A 61 -15.49 0.73 0.60
C GLY A 61 -15.42 -0.79 0.43
N ILE A 62 -14.52 -1.29 -0.39
CA ILE A 62 -14.29 -2.71 -0.64
C ILE A 62 -12.83 -3.03 -0.36
N TRP A 63 -12.57 -3.97 0.55
CA TRP A 63 -11.23 -4.47 0.79
C TRP A 63 -10.92 -5.69 -0.08
N ILE A 64 -9.78 -5.69 -0.75
CA ILE A 64 -9.28 -6.82 -1.55
C ILE A 64 -8.09 -7.47 -0.83
N THR A 65 -8.12 -8.79 -0.70
CA THR A 65 -7.05 -9.54 -0.03
C THR A 65 -6.71 -10.85 -0.75
N SER A 66 -5.47 -11.29 -0.60
CA SER A 66 -5.00 -12.63 -1.00
C SER A 66 -5.04 -13.62 0.17
N ASN A 67 -5.23 -13.12 1.41
CA ASN A 67 -5.16 -13.89 2.63
C ASN A 67 -6.57 -14.27 3.13
N LYS A 68 -6.82 -15.58 3.28
CA LYS A 68 -8.11 -16.11 3.74
C LYS A 68 -8.44 -15.76 5.20
N GLU A 69 -7.43 -15.65 6.04
CA GLU A 69 -7.63 -15.30 7.46
C GLU A 69 -8.11 -13.86 7.59
N ILE A 70 -7.53 -12.95 6.80
CA ILE A 70 -7.97 -11.56 6.70
C ILE A 70 -9.39 -11.48 6.18
N LEU A 71 -9.74 -12.25 5.15
CA LEU A 71 -11.10 -12.31 4.63
C LEU A 71 -12.11 -12.66 5.73
N VAL A 72 -11.82 -13.72 6.49
CA VAL A 72 -12.70 -14.21 7.57
C VAL A 72 -12.77 -13.20 8.71
N SER A 73 -11.63 -12.70 9.17
CA SER A 73 -11.55 -11.74 10.27
C SER A 73 -12.27 -10.43 9.94
N ASN A 74 -12.02 -9.86 8.75
CA ASN A 74 -12.64 -8.62 8.33
C ASN A 74 -14.16 -8.75 8.22
N ARG A 75 -14.65 -9.85 7.63
CA ARG A 75 -16.11 -10.08 7.51
C ARG A 75 -16.79 -10.24 8.86
N LYS A 76 -16.14 -10.87 9.83
CA LYS A 76 -16.66 -10.95 11.22
C LYS A 76 -16.78 -9.58 11.87
N GLN A 77 -15.95 -8.63 11.48
CA GLN A 77 -15.98 -7.24 11.94
C GLN A 77 -16.92 -6.34 11.11
N GLY A 78 -17.66 -6.89 10.15
CA GLY A 78 -18.56 -6.14 9.27
C GLY A 78 -17.88 -5.46 8.08
N TYR A 79 -16.59 -5.66 7.86
CA TYR A 79 -15.85 -5.07 6.74
C TYR A 79 -16.10 -5.82 5.43
N GLU A 80 -16.55 -5.13 4.39
CA GLU A 80 -16.79 -5.72 3.10
C GLU A 80 -15.47 -6.09 2.40
N THR A 81 -15.15 -7.39 2.42
CA THR A 81 -13.87 -7.93 1.97
C THR A 81 -14.07 -9.08 0.98
N TYR A 82 -13.24 -9.12 -0.08
CA TYR A 82 -13.25 -10.17 -1.09
C TYR A 82 -11.85 -10.66 -1.40
N MET A 83 -11.78 -11.95 -1.78
CA MET A 83 -10.53 -12.51 -2.30
C MET A 83 -10.17 -11.88 -3.66
N LYS A 84 -8.91 -11.60 -3.85
CA LYS A 84 -8.32 -10.96 -5.03
C LYS A 84 -8.75 -11.63 -6.35
N TRP A 85 -8.87 -12.95 -6.37
CA TRP A 85 -9.23 -13.76 -7.54
C TRP A 85 -10.66 -14.30 -7.51
N SER A 86 -11.50 -13.88 -6.59
CA SER A 86 -12.92 -14.22 -6.61
C SER A 86 -13.67 -13.39 -7.66
N LEU A 87 -14.76 -13.92 -8.19
CA LEU A 87 -15.60 -13.20 -9.17
C LEU A 87 -16.05 -11.84 -8.65
N LYS A 88 -16.46 -11.75 -7.37
CA LYS A 88 -16.84 -10.49 -6.74
C LYS A 88 -15.64 -9.55 -6.57
N GLY A 89 -14.48 -10.06 -6.15
CA GLY A 89 -13.26 -9.25 -6.03
C GLY A 89 -12.83 -8.64 -7.36
N ILE A 90 -12.83 -9.43 -8.43
CA ILE A 90 -12.56 -8.98 -9.80
C ILE A 90 -13.61 -7.94 -10.22
N TRP A 91 -14.89 -8.24 -10.03
CA TRP A 91 -15.99 -7.33 -10.38
C TRP A 91 -15.83 -5.96 -9.74
N PHE A 92 -15.54 -5.90 -8.42
CA PHE A 92 -15.34 -4.64 -7.72
C PHE A 92 -14.11 -3.89 -8.22
N CYS A 93 -13.00 -4.56 -8.49
CA CYS A 93 -11.83 -3.93 -9.10
C CYS A 93 -12.18 -3.31 -10.46
N VAL A 94 -12.92 -4.04 -11.31
CA VAL A 94 -13.33 -3.55 -12.63
C VAL A 94 -14.29 -2.36 -12.53
N LYS A 95 -15.22 -2.36 -11.57
CA LYS A 95 -16.27 -1.32 -11.45
C LYS A 95 -15.83 -0.10 -10.65
N ALA A 96 -14.82 -0.22 -9.81
CA ALA A 96 -14.34 0.89 -8.97
C ALA A 96 -13.86 2.07 -9.80
N LYS A 97 -14.22 3.29 -9.36
CA LYS A 97 -13.62 4.52 -9.90
C LYS A 97 -12.32 4.86 -9.21
N TYR A 98 -12.17 4.53 -7.91
CA TYR A 98 -10.99 4.86 -7.14
C TYR A 98 -10.39 3.59 -6.52
N ILE A 99 -9.07 3.46 -6.65
CA ILE A 99 -8.28 2.35 -6.11
C ILE A 99 -7.21 2.93 -5.19
N PHE A 100 -7.21 2.50 -3.94
CA PHE A 100 -6.24 2.92 -2.94
C PHE A 100 -5.30 1.77 -2.60
N VAL A 101 -4.00 2.01 -2.75
CA VAL A 101 -2.95 1.04 -2.45
C VAL A 101 -1.94 1.65 -1.49
N THR A 102 -1.26 0.82 -0.73
CA THR A 102 -0.22 1.24 0.22
C THR A 102 1.18 1.10 -0.34
N SER A 103 1.42 0.07 -1.13
CA SER A 103 2.76 -0.18 -1.69
C SER A 103 2.74 -0.23 -3.21
N ARG A 104 1.92 -1.08 -3.80
CA ARG A 104 1.90 -1.30 -5.25
C ARG A 104 0.50 -1.67 -5.74
N LYS A 105 0.30 -1.67 -7.06
CA LYS A 105 -0.96 -2.12 -7.68
C LYS A 105 -1.31 -3.57 -7.34
N GLN A 106 -0.31 -4.38 -7.00
CA GLN A 106 -0.46 -5.75 -6.53
C GLN A 106 -1.13 -5.87 -5.16
N ASP A 107 -1.29 -4.78 -4.43
CA ASP A 107 -2.07 -4.74 -3.18
C ASP A 107 -3.53 -5.12 -3.42
N VAL A 108 -4.01 -4.84 -4.63
CA VAL A 108 -5.30 -5.26 -5.20
C VAL A 108 -5.06 -6.14 -6.44
N ASN A 109 -6.06 -6.34 -7.29
CA ASN A 109 -5.87 -7.13 -8.52
C ASN A 109 -5.42 -6.22 -9.67
N GLU A 110 -4.11 -6.13 -9.92
CA GLU A 110 -3.50 -5.28 -10.94
C GLU A 110 -3.99 -5.53 -12.37
N PHE A 111 -4.57 -6.68 -12.63
CA PHE A 111 -5.10 -7.02 -13.97
C PHE A 111 -6.48 -6.40 -14.25
N PHE A 112 -7.20 -6.00 -13.20
CA PHE A 112 -8.61 -5.63 -13.30
C PHE A 112 -8.92 -4.21 -12.79
N ILE A 113 -7.95 -3.29 -12.85
CA ILE A 113 -8.10 -1.90 -12.36
C ILE A 113 -7.96 -0.84 -13.44
N ASN A 114 -7.90 -1.21 -14.71
CA ASN A 114 -7.72 -0.24 -15.79
C ASN A 114 -8.92 0.71 -15.89
N GLY A 115 -8.63 1.99 -16.14
CA GLY A 115 -9.65 3.06 -16.20
C GLY A 115 -10.12 3.57 -14.83
N ALA A 116 -9.66 2.98 -13.73
CA ALA A 116 -9.80 3.56 -12.40
C ALA A 116 -8.71 4.62 -12.14
N VAL A 117 -8.99 5.53 -11.21
CA VAL A 117 -8.00 6.45 -10.63
C VAL A 117 -7.26 5.72 -9.52
N ILE A 118 -5.95 5.58 -9.66
CA ILE A 118 -5.11 4.84 -8.72
C ILE A 118 -4.35 5.82 -7.83
N VAL A 119 -4.62 5.76 -6.53
CA VAL A 119 -3.99 6.57 -5.49
C VAL A 119 -3.07 5.68 -4.66
N ASN A 120 -1.78 5.97 -4.67
CA ASN A 120 -0.84 5.31 -3.79
C ASN A 120 -0.68 6.12 -2.50
N LEU A 121 -1.19 5.58 -1.40
CA LEU A 121 -1.11 6.21 -0.08
C LEU A 121 0.28 6.12 0.55
N TRP A 122 1.14 5.31 -0.04
CA TRP A 122 2.47 4.99 0.44
C TRP A 122 2.47 4.53 1.90
N HIS A 123 3.62 4.36 2.51
CA HIS A 123 3.74 3.79 3.86
C HIS A 123 4.74 4.52 4.76
N GLY A 124 5.13 5.74 4.40
CA GLY A 124 5.99 6.57 5.25
C GLY A 124 6.77 7.64 4.48
N SER A 125 7.49 8.47 5.21
CA SER A 125 8.40 9.45 4.63
C SER A 125 9.64 8.77 4.06
N PRO A 126 10.08 9.13 2.85
CA PRO A 126 11.26 8.54 2.25
C PRO A 126 12.55 9.04 2.94
N LEU A 127 13.17 8.18 3.75
CA LEU A 127 14.47 8.45 4.38
C LEU A 127 15.65 8.04 3.49
N LYS A 128 15.39 7.27 2.44
CA LYS A 128 16.33 6.81 1.43
C LYS A 128 15.82 7.18 0.05
N LYS A 129 16.68 7.10 -0.96
CA LYS A 129 16.23 7.14 -2.36
C LYS A 129 15.36 5.92 -2.64
N ILE A 130 14.12 6.15 -3.08
CA ILE A 130 13.12 5.12 -3.36
C ILE A 130 12.69 5.18 -4.82
N GLY A 131 12.03 4.15 -5.30
CA GLY A 131 11.39 4.13 -6.60
C GLY A 131 12.34 4.45 -7.73
N ALA A 132 12.02 5.46 -8.53
CA ALA A 132 12.84 5.89 -9.67
C ALA A 132 14.13 6.62 -9.26
N ASP A 133 14.19 7.18 -8.06
CA ASP A 133 15.39 7.88 -7.56
C ASP A 133 16.46 6.89 -7.03
N ASP A 134 16.09 5.61 -6.86
CA ASP A 134 17.07 4.56 -6.57
C ASP A 134 17.85 4.22 -7.83
N LYS A 135 19.19 4.29 -7.74
CA LYS A 135 20.10 4.00 -8.86
C LYS A 135 19.98 2.59 -9.42
N TYR A 136 19.48 1.66 -8.63
CA TYR A 136 19.25 0.27 -9.04
C TYR A 136 17.85 0.03 -9.62
N SER A 137 17.03 1.06 -9.71
CA SER A 137 15.67 0.94 -10.22
C SER A 137 15.66 0.62 -11.72
N LYS A 138 15.01 -0.48 -12.09
CA LYS A 138 14.84 -0.91 -13.48
C LYS A 138 14.05 0.10 -14.32
N VAL A 139 13.24 0.93 -13.67
CA VAL A 139 12.40 1.94 -14.34
C VAL A 139 13.21 3.01 -15.05
N ASN A 140 14.48 3.17 -14.71
CA ASN A 140 15.41 4.12 -15.34
C ASN A 140 16.00 3.57 -16.64
N SER A 141 15.84 2.27 -16.95
CA SER A 141 16.25 1.74 -18.23
C SER A 141 15.33 2.21 -19.37
N PHE A 142 15.91 2.46 -20.57
CA PHE A 142 15.14 2.81 -21.77
C PHE A 142 14.10 1.75 -22.11
N PHE A 143 14.47 0.49 -22.02
CA PHE A 143 13.58 -0.64 -22.28
C PHE A 143 12.34 -0.61 -21.39
N TYR A 144 12.55 -0.46 -20.06
CA TYR A 144 11.45 -0.46 -19.11
C TYR A 144 10.57 0.79 -19.23
N SER A 145 11.18 1.97 -19.37
CA SER A 145 10.45 3.23 -19.42
C SER A 145 9.64 3.44 -20.70
N LYS A 146 10.11 2.95 -21.84
CA LYS A 146 9.42 3.13 -23.12
C LYS A 146 8.70 1.87 -23.61
N ILE A 147 9.35 0.70 -23.57
CA ILE A 147 8.76 -0.52 -24.12
C ILE A 147 7.76 -1.12 -23.13
N VAL A 148 8.20 -1.36 -21.89
CA VAL A 148 7.31 -1.99 -20.89
C VAL A 148 6.11 -1.09 -20.57
N LYS A 149 6.32 0.22 -20.43
CA LYS A 149 5.22 1.15 -20.15
C LYS A 149 4.14 1.11 -21.23
N ASN A 150 4.51 1.07 -22.51
CA ASN A 150 3.57 1.17 -23.60
C ASN A 150 2.98 -0.19 -24.04
N ILE A 151 3.78 -1.25 -24.03
CA ILE A 151 3.34 -2.58 -24.50
C ILE A 151 2.73 -3.40 -23.35
N PHE A 152 3.28 -3.28 -22.14
CA PHE A 152 2.84 -4.02 -20.96
C PHE A 152 2.47 -3.09 -19.79
N PRO A 153 1.44 -2.21 -19.94
CA PRO A 153 1.08 -1.21 -18.94
C PRO A 153 0.71 -1.85 -17.59
N ILE A 154 0.21 -3.09 -17.60
CA ILE A 154 -0.06 -3.85 -16.37
C ILE A 154 1.20 -4.01 -15.52
N SER A 155 2.34 -4.30 -16.16
CA SER A 155 3.61 -4.56 -15.48
C SER A 155 4.36 -3.28 -15.10
N TYR A 156 3.98 -2.12 -15.65
CA TYR A 156 4.64 -0.86 -15.35
C TYR A 156 4.34 -0.42 -13.93
N GLU A 157 5.38 -0.31 -13.11
CA GLU A 157 5.29 -0.16 -11.66
C GLU A 157 4.72 1.19 -11.23
N PHE A 158 4.99 2.27 -11.96
CA PHE A 158 4.68 3.66 -11.59
C PHE A 158 3.45 4.23 -12.32
N ASN A 159 2.47 3.40 -12.61
CA ASN A 159 1.22 3.85 -13.23
C ASN A 159 0.21 4.22 -12.12
N TYR A 160 0.45 5.35 -11.46
CA TYR A 160 -0.44 5.95 -10.46
C TYR A 160 -0.94 7.29 -10.99
N ASP A 161 -2.16 7.66 -10.64
CA ASP A 161 -2.71 8.99 -10.91
C ASP A 161 -2.27 9.97 -9.83
N PHE A 162 -2.22 9.51 -8.58
CA PHE A 162 -1.81 10.30 -7.42
C PHE A 162 -0.97 9.48 -6.45
N VAL A 163 -0.13 10.20 -5.70
CA VAL A 163 0.58 9.67 -4.53
C VAL A 163 0.41 10.64 -3.37
N THR A 164 0.29 10.14 -2.14
CA THR A 164 0.22 11.01 -0.96
C THR A 164 1.60 11.33 -0.41
N SER A 165 1.71 12.49 0.21
CA SER A 165 2.90 12.94 0.93
C SER A 165 2.54 13.39 2.33
N ASN A 166 3.43 13.15 3.29
CA ASN A 166 3.22 13.50 4.69
C ASN A 166 3.43 15.00 4.95
N ALA A 167 4.24 15.68 4.15
CA ALA A 167 4.54 17.08 4.26
C ALA A 167 5.16 17.63 2.97
N ALA A 168 5.08 18.93 2.77
CA ALA A 168 5.61 19.63 1.60
C ALA A 168 7.09 19.32 1.32
N ILE A 169 7.91 19.19 2.36
CA ILE A 169 9.34 18.87 2.23
C ILE A 169 9.63 17.54 1.54
N PHE A 170 8.69 16.58 1.59
CA PHE A 170 8.83 15.27 0.92
C PHE A 170 8.16 15.23 -0.45
N SER A 171 7.33 16.22 -0.77
CA SER A 171 6.46 16.13 -1.96
C SER A 171 7.23 16.11 -3.27
N ASP A 172 8.32 16.88 -3.39
CA ASP A 172 9.17 16.85 -4.59
C ASP A 172 9.88 15.50 -4.72
N LYS A 173 10.30 14.90 -3.60
CA LYS A 173 10.90 13.56 -3.59
C LYS A 173 9.89 12.48 -3.97
N MET A 174 8.66 12.61 -3.51
CA MET A 174 7.58 11.71 -3.93
C MET A 174 7.30 11.84 -5.44
N ALA A 175 7.25 13.06 -5.98
CA ALA A 175 7.04 13.29 -7.40
C ALA A 175 8.13 12.61 -8.25
N THR A 176 9.41 12.85 -7.95
CA THR A 176 10.53 12.25 -8.70
C THR A 176 10.58 10.73 -8.54
N SER A 177 10.41 10.24 -7.33
CA SER A 177 10.46 8.80 -7.02
C SER A 177 9.36 7.99 -7.72
N PHE A 178 8.19 8.57 -7.91
CA PHE A 178 7.05 7.92 -8.57
C PHE A 178 6.88 8.33 -10.05
N LYS A 179 7.79 9.16 -10.58
CA LYS A 179 7.70 9.72 -11.95
C LYS A 179 6.37 10.42 -12.24
N LEU A 180 5.90 11.20 -11.28
CA LEU A 180 4.68 11.99 -11.33
C LEU A 180 5.02 13.49 -11.42
N ASN A 181 4.06 14.29 -11.90
CA ASN A 181 4.13 15.73 -11.77
C ASN A 181 3.87 16.13 -10.31
N ARG A 182 4.37 17.28 -9.88
CA ARG A 182 4.16 17.79 -8.51
C ARG A 182 2.67 17.93 -8.15
N SER A 183 1.83 18.29 -9.11
CA SER A 183 0.37 18.39 -8.96
C SER A 183 -0.35 17.07 -8.70
N GLN A 184 0.31 15.94 -8.94
CA GLN A 184 -0.20 14.60 -8.66
C GLN A 184 0.23 14.09 -7.26
N VAL A 185 0.98 14.90 -6.52
CA VAL A 185 1.35 14.60 -5.13
C VAL A 185 0.41 15.34 -4.20
N LEU A 186 -0.37 14.59 -3.43
CA LEU A 186 -1.37 15.10 -2.50
C LEU A 186 -0.74 15.23 -1.10
N GLU A 187 -0.67 16.43 -0.58
CA GLU A 187 -0.15 16.69 0.76
C GLU A 187 -1.25 16.51 1.82
N THR A 188 -1.60 15.28 2.08
CA THR A 188 -2.73 14.91 2.96
C THR A 188 -2.29 14.32 4.29
N GLY A 189 -1.00 14.11 4.48
CA GLY A 189 -0.52 13.31 5.62
C GLY A 189 -0.70 11.81 5.40
N CYS A 190 -0.67 11.06 6.51
CA CYS A 190 -0.83 9.60 6.53
C CYS A 190 -2.08 9.23 7.33
N PRO A 191 -3.10 8.57 6.76
CA PRO A 191 -4.30 8.16 7.49
C PRO A 191 -4.02 7.35 8.76
N ARG A 192 -2.98 6.52 8.78
CA ARG A 192 -2.60 5.76 9.98
C ARG A 192 -2.17 6.63 11.17
N ASN A 193 -1.74 7.87 10.91
CA ASN A 193 -1.30 8.78 11.97
C ASN A 193 -2.49 9.45 12.68
N ASP A 194 -3.71 9.35 12.12
CA ASP A 194 -4.92 9.90 12.74
C ASP A 194 -5.22 9.27 14.10
N VAL A 195 -4.71 8.06 14.34
CA VAL A 195 -4.79 7.38 15.64
C VAL A 195 -4.17 8.19 16.79
N PHE A 196 -3.17 9.03 16.49
CA PHE A 196 -2.55 9.88 17.52
C PHE A 196 -3.46 11.02 18.00
N PHE A 197 -4.49 11.34 17.23
CA PHE A 197 -5.47 12.36 17.57
C PHE A 197 -6.77 11.76 18.13
N SER A 198 -6.93 10.44 18.06
CA SER A 198 -8.05 9.70 18.66
C SER A 198 -7.64 9.22 20.05
N VAL A 199 -8.20 9.88 21.08
CA VAL A 199 -7.97 9.45 22.49
C VAL A 199 -8.82 8.22 22.78
N THR A 200 -8.27 7.03 22.55
CA THR A 200 -8.89 5.78 23.03
C THR A 200 -8.22 5.37 24.34
N LYS A 201 -9.02 5.24 25.41
CA LYS A 201 -8.58 4.74 26.72
C LYS A 201 -8.01 3.30 26.67
N ASP A 202 -8.27 2.56 25.60
CA ASP A 202 -7.82 1.18 25.38
C ASP A 202 -6.57 1.07 24.51
N SER A 203 -5.69 2.07 24.52
CA SER A 203 -4.44 1.98 23.78
C SER A 203 -3.55 0.87 24.37
N TYR A 204 -2.81 0.18 23.50
CA TYR A 204 -1.80 -0.81 23.93
C TYR A 204 -0.80 -0.19 24.93
N ASN A 205 -0.50 1.09 24.78
CA ASN A 205 0.35 1.86 25.70
C ASN A 205 -0.25 1.97 27.10
N ALA A 206 -1.58 2.14 27.24
CA ALA A 206 -2.23 2.18 28.54
C ALA A 206 -2.04 0.85 29.29
N LYS A 207 -2.16 -0.28 28.60
CA LYS A 207 -1.92 -1.62 29.16
C LYS A 207 -0.46 -1.85 29.56
N LEU A 208 0.49 -1.30 28.80
CA LEU A 208 1.91 -1.36 29.14
C LEU A 208 2.23 -0.51 30.38
N ILE A 209 1.70 0.71 30.45
CA ILE A 209 1.87 1.59 31.61
C ILE A 209 1.25 0.99 32.85
N GLU A 210 0.06 0.38 32.73
CA GLU A 210 -0.59 -0.34 33.84
C GLU A 210 0.25 -1.52 34.33
N LYS A 211 0.84 -2.28 33.40
CA LYS A 211 1.68 -3.44 33.70
C LYS A 211 3.04 -3.05 34.29
N PHE A 212 3.58 -1.90 33.88
CA PHE A 212 4.91 -1.41 34.31
C PHE A 212 4.83 0.08 34.73
N PRO A 213 4.18 0.37 35.90
CA PRO A 213 3.79 1.76 36.25
C PRO A 213 4.95 2.70 36.55
N ASN A 214 6.13 2.20 36.86
CA ASN A 214 7.30 3.00 37.21
C ASN A 214 8.47 2.80 36.25
N SER A 215 8.21 2.24 35.06
CA SER A 215 9.25 1.90 34.10
C SER A 215 9.34 2.91 32.96
N THR A 216 10.55 3.17 32.50
CA THR A 216 10.77 3.88 31.22
C THR A 216 10.66 2.88 30.10
N ILE A 217 9.76 3.14 29.12
CA ILE A 217 9.56 2.27 27.95
C ILE A 217 10.52 2.71 26.86
N VAL A 218 11.45 1.85 26.50
CA VAL A 218 12.39 2.09 25.38
C VAL A 218 11.98 1.21 24.20
N TYR A 219 11.75 1.84 23.04
CA TYR A 219 11.45 1.15 21.78
C TYR A 219 12.70 1.09 20.90
N TYR A 220 13.17 -0.11 20.61
CA TYR A 220 14.17 -0.34 19.57
C TYR A 220 13.52 -0.77 18.28
N LEU A 221 13.54 0.10 17.25
CA LEU A 221 12.88 -0.11 15.95
C LEU A 221 13.93 -0.02 14.82
N PRO A 222 14.76 -1.07 14.62
CA PRO A 222 15.77 -1.05 13.58
C PRO A 222 15.17 -1.03 12.18
N THR A 223 15.85 -0.35 11.26
CA THR A 223 15.46 -0.30 9.86
C THR A 223 15.58 -1.70 9.23
N PHE A 224 14.57 -2.12 8.47
CA PHE A 224 14.62 -3.35 7.68
C PHE A 224 15.85 -3.36 6.75
N ARG A 225 16.57 -4.48 6.73
CA ARG A 225 17.70 -4.74 5.84
C ARG A 225 17.51 -6.05 5.10
N ASN A 226 17.89 -6.08 3.81
CA ASN A 226 17.85 -7.29 2.98
C ASN A 226 19.04 -8.24 3.23
N SER A 227 19.92 -7.93 4.18
CA SER A 227 21.09 -8.77 4.50
C SER A 227 20.69 -9.83 5.55
N ALA A 228 21.22 -11.05 5.37
CA ALA A 228 21.07 -12.14 6.33
C ALA A 228 21.82 -11.89 7.67
N ILE A 229 22.44 -10.74 7.83
CA ILE A 229 23.13 -10.35 9.08
C ILE A 229 22.06 -9.92 10.07
N PRO A 230 21.93 -10.60 11.23
CA PRO A 230 21.03 -10.17 12.29
C PRO A 230 21.38 -8.74 12.68
N THR A 231 20.38 -7.85 12.68
CA THR A 231 20.53 -6.47 13.14
C THR A 231 20.34 -6.37 14.65
N ASN A 232 20.71 -7.38 15.39
CA ASN A 232 20.77 -7.28 16.83
C ASN A 232 21.98 -6.41 17.17
N ILE A 233 21.73 -5.12 17.44
CA ILE A 233 22.77 -4.19 17.90
C ILE A 233 23.12 -4.50 19.37
N PHE A 234 22.19 -5.11 20.07
CA PHE A 234 22.36 -5.51 21.44
C PHE A 234 22.66 -7.02 21.48
N THR A 235 23.89 -7.39 21.71
CA THR A 235 24.27 -8.75 22.09
C THR A 235 24.07 -8.90 23.59
N GLN A 236 23.96 -10.11 24.08
CA GLN A 236 23.82 -10.37 25.51
C GLN A 236 25.02 -9.86 26.34
N GLU A 237 26.15 -9.58 25.66
CA GLU A 237 27.36 -9.00 26.23
C GLU A 237 27.29 -7.47 26.40
N ASP A 238 26.34 -6.80 25.73
CA ASP A 238 26.16 -5.34 25.80
C ASP A 238 25.13 -4.93 26.88
N TYR A 239 24.57 -5.89 27.61
CA TYR A 239 23.62 -5.68 28.68
C TYR A 239 24.17 -6.16 30.02
N ASP A 240 24.33 -5.23 30.93
CA ASP A 240 24.34 -5.54 32.34
C ASP A 240 22.90 -5.39 32.87
N GLU A 241 22.25 -6.50 33.23
CA GLU A 241 20.88 -6.51 33.76
C GLU A 241 20.77 -5.71 35.07
N ASP A 242 21.89 -5.42 35.73
CA ASP A 242 21.94 -4.69 37.00
C ASP A 242 22.07 -3.17 36.82
N GLU A 243 22.33 -2.67 35.58
CA GLU A 243 22.42 -1.24 35.26
C GLU A 243 21.11 -0.64 34.64
N LEU A 244 20.07 -1.45 34.45
CA LEU A 244 18.75 -1.02 33.95
C LEU A 244 17.73 -0.95 35.07
#